data_fc22df40881713dffcd90e118e89a356
#
_entry.id   fc22df40881713dffcd90e118e89a356
#
_cell.length_a   1.000
_cell.length_b   1.000
_cell.length_c   1.000
_cell.angle_alpha   90.00
_cell.angle_beta   90.00
_cell.angle_gamma   90.00
#
_symmetry.space_group_name_H-M   'P 1'
#
loop_
_entity.id
_entity.type
_entity.pdbx_description
1 polymer ?
#
loop_
_entity_poly.entity_id
_entity_poly.type
_entity_poly.pdbx_seq_one_letter_code
_entity_poly.pdbx_strand_id
1 'polypeptide(L)'
;MKKTSHTNKLHFKMISFVHETLYGLFRDPDKALRATGLKPGQKVLEIGCGPGFFTIPAARIVGEEGSVLAFDINPAAVEHVRRKIEEAGVTNASVIVADATKTDLPAESFHLAFVFGLARPIGDMAAIWAELHRLLKPQGILSIEGRLRPPERLFRFVKRQGRIAQFRKAG
;
A
#
# COMPACT_ATOMS: atom_id res chain seq x y z
N MET A 1 -12.22 -5.26 -31.51
CA MET A 1 -11.24 -4.79 -30.52
C MET A 1 -11.46 -5.45 -29.16
N LYS A 2 -11.19 -6.79 -28.99
CA LYS A 2 -11.38 -7.53 -27.71
C LYS A 2 -10.19 -8.40 -27.31
N LYS A 3 -9.01 -8.28 -27.98
CA LYS A 3 -7.83 -9.15 -27.71
C LYS A 3 -6.86 -8.63 -26.63
N THR A 4 -6.90 -7.38 -26.24
CA THR A 4 -5.95 -6.78 -25.28
C THR A 4 -6.23 -7.12 -23.80
N SER A 5 -7.48 -7.45 -23.43
CA SER A 5 -7.86 -7.73 -22.05
C SER A 5 -7.37 -9.10 -21.53
N HIS A 6 -7.35 -10.14 -22.38
CA HIS A 6 -6.93 -11.49 -21.97
C HIS A 6 -5.42 -11.61 -21.79
N THR A 7 -4.63 -10.97 -22.66
CA THR A 7 -3.17 -10.96 -22.61
C THR A 7 -2.66 -10.26 -21.36
N ASN A 8 -3.30 -9.13 -20.95
CA ASN A 8 -2.96 -8.42 -19.72
C ASN A 8 -3.27 -9.24 -18.47
N LYS A 9 -4.39 -9.98 -18.43
CA LYS A 9 -4.73 -10.83 -17.27
C LYS A 9 -3.77 -12.00 -17.10
N LEU A 10 -3.36 -12.64 -18.20
CA LEU A 10 -2.43 -13.77 -18.16
C LEU A 10 -1.01 -13.30 -17.76
N HIS A 11 -0.58 -12.18 -18.32
CA HIS A 11 0.72 -11.58 -18.00
C HIS A 11 0.78 -11.12 -16.53
N PHE A 12 -0.30 -10.50 -16.03
CA PHE A 12 -0.42 -10.14 -14.63
C PHE A 12 -0.39 -11.35 -13.71
N LYS A 13 -1.12 -12.44 -14.02
CA LYS A 13 -1.10 -13.69 -13.24
C LYS A 13 0.30 -14.30 -13.15
N MET A 14 1.04 -14.31 -14.25
CA MET A 14 2.40 -14.85 -14.29
C MET A 14 3.38 -13.99 -13.48
N ILE A 15 3.32 -12.65 -13.63
CA ILE A 15 4.15 -11.74 -12.85
C ILE A 15 3.78 -11.80 -11.36
N SER A 16 2.48 -11.86 -11.02
CA SER A 16 2.02 -11.98 -9.65
C SER A 16 2.51 -13.28 -9.02
N PHE A 17 2.41 -14.40 -9.71
CA PHE A 17 2.88 -15.70 -9.21
C PHE A 17 4.38 -15.69 -8.95
N VAL A 18 5.18 -15.19 -9.89
CA VAL A 18 6.64 -15.07 -9.74
C VAL A 18 6.99 -14.10 -8.58
N HIS A 19 6.28 -12.97 -8.49
CA HIS A 19 6.49 -11.98 -7.44
C HIS A 19 6.12 -12.52 -6.06
N GLU A 20 4.96 -13.20 -5.93
CA GLU A 20 4.53 -13.81 -4.67
C GLU A 20 5.49 -14.92 -4.22
N THR A 21 5.93 -15.77 -5.15
CA THR A 21 6.85 -16.88 -4.85
C THR A 21 8.23 -16.36 -4.44
N LEU A 22 8.79 -15.41 -5.17
CA LEU A 22 10.10 -14.82 -4.88
C LEU A 22 10.07 -13.91 -3.64
N TYR A 23 9.03 -13.09 -3.47
CA TYR A 23 8.89 -12.24 -2.28
C TYR A 23 8.60 -13.07 -1.03
N GLY A 24 7.75 -14.11 -1.15
CA GLY A 24 7.41 -15.00 -0.03
C GLY A 24 8.57 -15.85 0.46
N LEU A 25 9.49 -16.24 -0.42
CA LEU A 25 10.68 -17.02 -0.07
C LEU A 25 11.78 -16.21 0.64
N PHE A 26 11.82 -14.88 0.43
CA PHE A 26 12.91 -14.03 0.93
C PHE A 26 12.47 -12.93 1.89
N ARG A 27 11.18 -12.79 2.20
CA ARG A 27 10.65 -11.72 3.05
C ARG A 27 9.56 -12.20 3.98
N ASP A 28 9.78 -11.91 5.24
CA ASP A 28 8.75 -11.96 6.28
C ASP A 28 7.89 -10.68 6.17
N PRO A 29 6.62 -10.77 5.70
CA PRO A 29 5.76 -9.60 5.55
C PRO A 29 5.47 -8.93 6.90
N ASP A 30 5.36 -9.70 7.98
CA ASP A 30 5.09 -9.18 9.32
C ASP A 30 6.24 -8.31 9.82
N LYS A 31 7.49 -8.75 9.60
CA LYS A 31 8.67 -7.96 9.96
C LYS A 31 8.72 -6.65 9.17
N ALA A 32 8.42 -6.68 7.88
CA ALA A 32 8.37 -5.48 7.06
C ALA A 32 7.26 -4.53 7.52
N LEU A 33 6.06 -5.05 7.77
CA LEU A 33 4.92 -4.25 8.23
C LEU A 33 5.15 -3.66 9.63
N ARG A 34 5.72 -4.42 10.58
CA ARG A 34 6.09 -3.86 11.89
C ARG A 34 7.11 -2.72 11.78
N ALA A 35 8.02 -2.79 10.82
CA ALA A 35 8.97 -1.71 10.56
C ALA A 35 8.33 -0.43 9.99
N THR A 36 7.07 -0.49 9.50
CA THR A 36 6.32 0.71 9.10
C THR A 36 5.80 1.52 10.28
N GLY A 37 5.75 0.94 11.47
CA GLY A 37 5.07 1.53 12.63
C GLY A 37 3.60 1.15 12.73
N LEU A 38 3.18 0.10 12.01
CA LEU A 38 1.83 -0.45 12.06
C LEU A 38 1.49 -0.94 13.46
N LYS A 39 0.29 -0.60 13.94
CA LYS A 39 -0.20 -0.93 15.29
C LYS A 39 -1.66 -1.38 15.25
N PRO A 40 -2.13 -2.16 16.23
CA PRO A 40 -3.55 -2.47 16.41
C PRO A 40 -4.43 -1.21 16.46
N GLY A 41 -5.63 -1.30 15.93
CA GLY A 41 -6.64 -0.22 15.93
C GLY A 41 -6.44 0.87 14.88
N GLN A 42 -5.37 0.81 14.07
CA GLN A 42 -5.12 1.84 13.05
C GLN A 42 -5.98 1.66 11.80
N LYS A 43 -6.42 2.79 11.21
CA LYS A 43 -6.87 2.84 9.81
C LYS A 43 -5.68 3.08 8.93
N VAL A 44 -5.42 2.16 8.01
CA VAL A 44 -4.19 2.06 7.22
C VAL A 44 -4.49 2.07 5.74
N LEU A 45 -3.64 2.76 4.97
CA LEU A 45 -3.69 2.82 3.51
C LEU A 45 -2.49 2.08 2.91
N GLU A 46 -2.75 1.11 2.05
CA GLU A 46 -1.75 0.44 1.22
C GLU A 46 -1.78 1.00 -0.19
N ILE A 47 -0.67 1.55 -0.65
CA ILE A 47 -0.55 2.18 -1.96
C ILE A 47 0.13 1.22 -2.93
N GLY A 48 -0.57 0.89 -4.04
CA GLY A 48 -0.05 -0.01 -5.06
C GLY A 48 0.06 -1.45 -4.55
N CYS A 49 -1.07 -2.02 -4.13
CA CYS A 49 -1.11 -3.34 -3.49
C CYS A 49 -0.62 -4.49 -4.38
N GLY A 50 -0.57 -4.30 -5.71
CA GLY A 50 -0.16 -5.33 -6.65
C GLY A 50 -0.89 -6.66 -6.41
N PRO A 51 -0.17 -7.79 -6.18
CA PRO A 51 -0.79 -9.08 -5.90
C PRO A 51 -1.29 -9.25 -4.45
N GLY A 52 -1.24 -8.21 -3.60
CA GLY A 52 -1.75 -8.25 -2.24
C GLY A 52 -0.90 -9.03 -1.24
N PHE A 53 0.41 -8.95 -1.39
CA PHE A 53 1.34 -9.64 -0.49
C PHE A 53 1.27 -9.12 0.95
N PHE A 54 1.00 -7.82 1.13
CA PHE A 54 0.97 -7.17 2.43
C PHE A 54 -0.43 -6.90 2.97
N THR A 55 -1.47 -6.89 2.14
CA THR A 55 -2.84 -6.50 2.51
C THR A 55 -3.40 -7.34 3.67
N ILE A 56 -3.39 -8.67 3.55
CA ILE A 56 -3.92 -9.58 4.58
C ILE A 56 -3.06 -9.57 5.85
N PRO A 57 -1.72 -9.68 5.78
CA PRO A 57 -0.88 -9.53 6.97
C PRO A 57 -1.08 -8.19 7.69
N ALA A 58 -1.23 -7.08 6.95
CA ALA A 58 -1.51 -5.77 7.55
C ALA A 58 -2.86 -5.76 8.30
N ALA A 59 -3.91 -6.33 7.69
CA ALA A 59 -5.22 -6.44 8.31
C ALA A 59 -5.20 -7.27 9.62
N ARG A 60 -4.42 -8.34 9.65
CA ARG A 60 -4.23 -9.14 10.87
C ARG A 60 -3.49 -8.37 11.96
N ILE A 61 -2.50 -7.56 11.59
CA ILE A 61 -1.73 -6.75 12.57
C ILE A 61 -2.60 -5.64 13.17
N VAL A 62 -3.42 -4.95 12.36
CA VAL A 62 -4.28 -3.88 12.88
C VAL A 62 -5.47 -4.43 13.69
N GLY A 63 -5.84 -5.70 13.48
CA GLY A 63 -6.91 -6.36 14.23
C GLY A 63 -8.30 -5.80 13.94
N GLU A 64 -9.32 -6.28 14.66
CA GLU A 64 -10.73 -5.99 14.42
C GLU A 64 -11.09 -4.50 14.61
N GLU A 65 -10.42 -3.81 15.54
CA GLU A 65 -10.60 -2.38 15.78
C GLU A 65 -9.92 -1.48 14.71
N GLY A 66 -9.07 -2.05 13.87
CA GLY A 66 -8.38 -1.39 12.78
C GLY A 66 -8.96 -1.76 11.42
N SER A 67 -8.48 -1.09 10.38
CA SER A 67 -8.84 -1.44 9.01
C SER A 67 -7.72 -1.14 8.02
N VAL A 68 -7.69 -1.89 6.91
CA VAL A 68 -6.77 -1.68 5.79
C VAL A 68 -7.60 -1.39 4.54
N LEU A 69 -7.33 -0.25 3.91
CA LEU A 69 -7.75 0.03 2.55
C LEU A 69 -6.53 -0.08 1.64
N ALA A 70 -6.58 -1.02 0.70
CA ALA A 70 -5.58 -1.17 -0.33
C ALA A 70 -6.07 -0.57 -1.64
N PHE A 71 -5.19 -0.04 -2.48
CA PHE A 71 -5.56 0.31 -3.82
C PHE A 71 -4.45 0.03 -4.84
N ASP A 72 -4.86 -0.13 -6.08
CA ASP A 72 -3.98 -0.22 -7.23
C ASP A 72 -4.66 0.42 -8.45
N ILE A 73 -3.87 0.94 -9.37
CA ILE A 73 -4.40 1.48 -10.64
C ILE A 73 -4.81 0.36 -11.59
N ASN A 74 -4.31 -0.86 -11.38
CA ASN A 74 -4.60 -2.02 -12.21
C ASN A 74 -5.84 -2.77 -11.71
N PRO A 75 -6.98 -2.76 -12.43
CA PRO A 75 -8.19 -3.48 -12.01
C PRO A 75 -7.99 -4.99 -11.83
N ALA A 76 -7.04 -5.61 -12.56
CA ALA A 76 -6.76 -7.03 -12.41
C ALA A 76 -6.06 -7.35 -11.09
N ALA A 77 -5.22 -6.43 -10.58
CA ALA A 77 -4.62 -6.52 -9.25
C ALA A 77 -5.70 -6.44 -8.18
N VAL A 78 -6.57 -5.44 -8.28
CA VAL A 78 -7.68 -5.24 -7.34
C VAL A 78 -8.59 -6.45 -7.27
N GLU A 79 -8.98 -7.02 -8.41
CA GLU A 79 -9.83 -8.21 -8.46
C GLU A 79 -9.13 -9.44 -7.84
N HIS A 80 -7.83 -9.59 -8.06
CA HIS A 80 -7.05 -10.65 -7.43
C HIS A 80 -7.00 -10.50 -5.91
N VAL A 81 -6.71 -9.30 -5.41
CA VAL A 81 -6.64 -9.01 -3.98
C VAL A 81 -8.01 -9.16 -3.30
N ARG A 82 -9.10 -8.73 -3.97
CA ARG A 82 -10.45 -8.91 -3.44
C ARG A 82 -10.76 -10.38 -3.16
N ARG A 83 -10.47 -11.27 -4.11
CA ARG A 83 -10.66 -12.72 -3.90
C ARG A 83 -9.80 -13.26 -2.77
N LYS A 84 -8.54 -12.82 -2.66
CA LYS A 84 -7.67 -13.23 -1.54
C LYS A 84 -8.23 -12.80 -0.18
N ILE A 85 -8.80 -11.60 -0.07
CA ILE A 85 -9.45 -11.11 1.15
C ILE A 85 -10.65 -12.00 1.51
N GLU A 86 -11.51 -12.31 0.54
CA GLU A 86 -12.67 -13.18 0.70
C GLU A 86 -12.26 -14.60 1.11
N GLU A 87 -11.31 -15.23 0.40
CA GLU A 87 -10.77 -16.57 0.69
C GLU A 87 -10.12 -16.65 2.09
N ALA A 88 -9.48 -15.58 2.54
CA ALA A 88 -8.87 -15.51 3.86
C ALA A 88 -9.86 -15.22 5.00
N GLY A 89 -11.13 -14.92 4.70
CA GLY A 89 -12.15 -14.58 5.67
C GLY A 89 -11.86 -13.28 6.45
N VAL A 90 -11.06 -12.36 5.85
CA VAL A 90 -10.68 -11.10 6.50
C VAL A 90 -11.76 -10.05 6.25
N THR A 91 -12.33 -9.50 7.32
CA THR A 91 -13.45 -8.56 7.26
C THR A 91 -13.05 -7.10 7.39
N ASN A 92 -11.83 -6.83 7.86
CA ASN A 92 -11.29 -5.49 8.11
C ASN A 92 -10.32 -5.00 7.02
N ALA A 93 -10.30 -5.66 5.86
CA ALA A 93 -9.57 -5.25 4.68
C ALA A 93 -10.51 -5.00 3.50
N SER A 94 -10.20 -4.00 2.69
CA SER A 94 -10.89 -3.74 1.43
C SER A 94 -9.89 -3.28 0.36
N VAL A 95 -10.28 -3.41 -0.91
CA VAL A 95 -9.43 -3.00 -2.02
C VAL A 95 -10.25 -2.29 -3.10
N ILE A 96 -9.70 -1.21 -3.65
CA ILE A 96 -10.34 -0.39 -4.69
C ILE A 96 -9.39 -0.12 -5.86
N VAL A 97 -9.94 0.18 -7.03
CA VAL A 97 -9.18 0.75 -8.14
C VAL A 97 -9.06 2.26 -7.92
N ALA A 98 -7.85 2.77 -7.81
CA ALA A 98 -7.63 4.21 -7.65
C ALA A 98 -6.27 4.63 -8.23
N ASP A 99 -6.20 5.89 -8.64
CA ASP A 99 -4.96 6.56 -9.02
C ASP A 99 -4.37 7.27 -7.80
N ALA A 100 -3.11 7.00 -7.50
CA ALA A 100 -2.41 7.59 -6.36
C ALA A 100 -2.26 9.12 -6.44
N THR A 101 -2.46 9.72 -7.61
CA THR A 101 -2.45 11.17 -7.80
C THR A 101 -3.74 11.84 -7.36
N LYS A 102 -4.87 11.08 -7.36
CA LYS A 102 -6.21 11.54 -6.96
C LYS A 102 -7.10 10.35 -6.65
N THR A 103 -7.29 10.05 -5.39
CA THR A 103 -8.01 8.84 -4.95
C THR A 103 -9.51 9.05 -4.70
N ASP A 104 -9.97 10.30 -4.62
CA ASP A 104 -11.33 10.69 -4.18
C ASP A 104 -11.71 10.19 -2.76
N LEU A 105 -10.74 9.73 -1.98
CA LEU A 105 -10.94 9.32 -0.59
C LEU A 105 -11.02 10.55 0.34
N PRO A 106 -11.71 10.45 1.49
CA PRO A 106 -11.80 11.54 2.45
C PRO A 106 -10.41 11.96 2.98
N ALA A 107 -10.22 13.27 3.17
CA ALA A 107 -9.01 13.80 3.79
C ALA A 107 -8.89 13.31 5.24
N GLU A 108 -7.66 13.27 5.75
CA GLU A 108 -7.33 12.98 7.15
C GLU A 108 -7.98 11.70 7.72
N SER A 109 -8.09 10.68 6.85
CA SER A 109 -8.78 9.42 7.18
C SER A 109 -7.86 8.35 7.73
N PHE A 110 -6.56 8.39 7.42
CA PHE A 110 -5.63 7.31 7.73
C PHE A 110 -4.58 7.70 8.77
N HIS A 111 -4.30 6.79 9.69
CA HIS A 111 -3.25 6.95 10.70
C HIS A 111 -1.87 6.66 10.12
N LEU A 112 -1.81 5.71 9.18
CA LEU A 112 -0.60 5.27 8.52
C LEU A 112 -0.89 4.95 7.06
N ALA A 113 0.02 5.33 6.17
CA ALA A 113 0.07 4.88 4.79
C ALA A 113 1.41 4.20 4.52
N PHE A 114 1.42 3.12 3.73
CA PHE A 114 2.67 2.49 3.33
C PHE A 114 2.73 2.23 1.83
N VAL A 115 3.95 2.35 1.29
CA VAL A 115 4.29 2.16 -0.11
C VAL A 115 5.44 1.17 -0.19
N PHE A 116 5.18 -0.02 -0.70
CA PHE A 116 6.17 -1.07 -0.88
C PHE A 116 6.35 -1.43 -2.34
N GLY A 117 7.55 -1.91 -2.69
CA GLY A 117 7.83 -2.40 -4.03
C GLY A 117 8.00 -1.32 -5.11
N LEU A 118 7.91 -0.03 -4.79
CA LEU A 118 8.23 1.05 -5.73
C LEU A 118 9.74 1.23 -5.82
N ALA A 119 10.36 0.56 -6.79
CA ALA A 119 11.80 0.66 -7.01
C ALA A 119 12.23 2.01 -7.62
N ARG A 120 11.31 2.71 -8.29
CA ARG A 120 11.54 3.97 -9.02
C ARG A 120 10.33 4.89 -8.90
N PRO A 121 10.51 6.22 -9.10
CA PRO A 121 9.39 7.13 -9.25
C PRO A 121 8.45 6.67 -10.37
N ILE A 122 7.15 6.80 -10.14
CA ILE A 122 6.09 6.51 -11.11
C ILE A 122 5.22 7.74 -11.28
N GLY A 123 4.87 8.05 -12.53
CA GLY A 123 3.95 9.16 -12.82
C GLY A 123 4.35 10.49 -12.16
N ASP A 124 3.36 11.28 -11.81
CA ASP A 124 3.52 12.57 -11.12
C ASP A 124 3.72 12.36 -9.60
N MET A 125 4.97 12.22 -9.19
CA MET A 125 5.31 12.05 -7.77
C MET A 125 4.91 13.25 -6.91
N ALA A 126 4.84 14.47 -7.46
CA ALA A 126 4.43 15.65 -6.69
C ALA A 126 2.94 15.56 -6.33
N ALA A 127 2.11 15.18 -7.29
CA ALA A 127 0.68 14.93 -7.04
C ALA A 127 0.46 13.77 -6.06
N ILE A 128 1.22 12.68 -6.20
CA ILE A 128 1.16 11.54 -5.25
C ILE A 128 1.48 11.98 -3.83
N TRP A 129 2.57 12.75 -3.62
CA TRP A 129 2.92 13.22 -2.27
C TRP A 129 1.87 14.16 -1.68
N ALA A 130 1.29 15.04 -2.51
CA ALA A 130 0.23 15.94 -2.08
C ALA A 130 -1.02 15.16 -1.66
N GLU A 131 -1.41 14.16 -2.44
CA GLU A 131 -2.57 13.31 -2.14
C GLU A 131 -2.34 12.49 -0.86
N LEU A 132 -1.18 11.86 -0.69
CA LEU A 132 -0.88 11.12 0.54
C LEU A 132 -0.83 12.03 1.78
N HIS A 133 -0.34 13.27 1.62
CA HIS A 133 -0.40 14.26 2.69
C HIS A 133 -1.85 14.61 3.04
N ARG A 134 -2.73 14.80 2.05
CA ARG A 134 -4.15 15.08 2.26
C ARG A 134 -4.86 13.94 2.99
N LEU A 135 -4.57 12.68 2.62
CA LEU A 135 -5.22 11.48 3.17
C LEU A 135 -4.82 11.13 4.60
N LEU A 136 -3.60 11.46 4.99
CA LEU A 136 -3.11 11.16 6.33
C LEU A 136 -3.67 12.16 7.36
N LYS A 137 -4.06 11.64 8.53
CA LYS A 137 -4.41 12.45 9.70
C LYS A 137 -3.26 13.36 10.12
N PRO A 138 -3.52 14.43 10.90
CA PRO A 138 -2.46 15.14 11.59
C PRO A 138 -1.57 14.17 12.37
N GLN A 139 -0.25 14.31 12.28
CA GLN A 139 0.75 13.37 12.83
C GLN A 139 0.76 11.96 12.21
N GLY A 140 -0.03 11.70 11.17
CA GLY A 140 -0.03 10.44 10.44
C GLY A 140 1.34 10.09 9.84
N ILE A 141 1.58 8.81 9.68
CA ILE A 141 2.87 8.27 9.24
C ILE A 141 2.77 7.77 7.79
N LEU A 142 3.70 8.23 6.96
CA LEU A 142 3.97 7.64 5.65
C LEU A 142 5.22 6.76 5.75
N SER A 143 5.09 5.48 5.41
CA SER A 143 6.19 4.53 5.41
C SER A 143 6.52 4.06 4.01
N ILE A 144 7.78 4.22 3.61
CA ILE A 144 8.24 3.95 2.25
C ILE A 144 9.36 2.93 2.28
N GLU A 145 9.23 1.88 1.48
CA GLU A 145 10.33 0.98 1.23
C GLU A 145 11.23 1.53 0.12
N GLY A 146 12.55 1.49 0.37
CA GLY A 146 13.53 1.88 -0.63
C GLY A 146 14.14 3.27 -0.42
N ARG A 147 14.42 3.96 -1.52
CA ARG A 147 15.18 5.22 -1.52
C ARG A 147 14.34 6.47 -1.82
N LEU A 148 13.07 6.30 -2.19
CA LEU A 148 12.17 7.42 -2.44
C LEU A 148 12.04 8.28 -1.17
N ARG A 149 12.01 9.60 -1.36
CA ARG A 149 11.82 10.56 -0.27
C ARG A 149 10.76 11.57 -0.66
N PRO A 150 9.74 11.77 0.18
CA PRO A 150 8.78 12.83 -0.03
C PRO A 150 9.42 14.21 0.29
N PRO A 151 8.87 15.31 -0.25
CA PRO A 151 9.34 16.67 0.07
C PRO A 151 9.22 16.98 1.57
N GLU A 152 10.24 17.61 2.15
CA GLU A 152 10.29 17.94 3.59
C GLU A 152 9.17 18.90 4.04
N ARG A 153 8.69 19.76 3.13
CA ARG A 153 7.53 20.63 3.39
C ARG A 153 6.23 19.87 3.66
N LEU A 154 6.12 18.62 3.14
CA LEU A 154 4.94 17.76 3.33
C LEU A 154 5.18 16.70 4.40
N PHE A 155 6.40 16.19 4.51
CA PHE A 155 6.70 15.06 5.38
C PHE A 155 8.08 15.20 6.03
N ARG A 156 8.14 15.09 7.34
CA ARG A 156 9.40 15.11 8.10
C ARG A 156 9.90 13.70 8.36
N PHE A 157 11.16 13.44 8.09
CA PHE A 157 11.79 12.15 8.39
C PHE A 157 11.73 11.86 9.91
N VAL A 158 11.34 10.63 10.25
CA VAL A 158 11.28 10.15 11.65
C VAL A 158 12.41 9.18 11.92
N LYS A 159 12.45 8.06 11.21
CA LYS A 159 13.47 7.02 11.36
C LYS A 159 13.52 6.10 10.16
N ARG A 160 14.57 5.28 10.12
CA ARG A 160 14.70 4.18 9.17
C ARG A 160 14.94 2.87 9.92
N GLN A 161 14.24 1.83 9.49
CA GLN A 161 14.45 0.47 9.98
C GLN A 161 14.65 -0.45 8.78
N GLY A 162 15.89 -0.89 8.57
CA GLY A 162 16.28 -1.62 7.37
C GLY A 162 15.99 -0.81 6.09
N ARG A 163 15.17 -1.36 5.21
CA ARG A 163 14.78 -0.72 3.95
C ARG A 163 13.61 0.27 4.06
N ILE A 164 12.94 0.32 5.21
CA ILE A 164 11.73 1.11 5.42
C ILE A 164 12.08 2.40 6.15
N ALA A 165 11.71 3.52 5.52
CA ALA A 165 11.80 4.86 6.10
C ALA A 165 10.41 5.33 6.50
N GLN A 166 10.28 5.90 7.68
CA GLN A 166 9.07 6.51 8.21
C GLN A 166 9.17 8.02 8.14
N PHE A 167 8.10 8.65 7.70
CA PHE A 167 7.96 10.09 7.61
C PHE A 167 6.65 10.51 8.26
N ARG A 168 6.67 11.60 9.02
CA ARG A 168 5.48 12.15 9.66
C ARG A 168 4.91 13.27 8.81
N LYS A 169 3.56 13.31 8.64
CA LYS A 169 2.87 14.43 8.02
C LYS A 169 3.31 15.73 8.69
N ALA A 170 3.77 16.70 7.90
CA ALA A 170 4.03 18.06 8.36
C ALA A 170 2.70 18.80 8.55
N GLY A 171 2.65 19.72 9.53
CA GLY A 171 1.52 20.59 9.73
C GLY A 171 1.49 21.71 8.72
#